data_410f7cf0a279109fed16fe7625b0817e
#
_entry.id   410f7cf0a279109fed16fe7625b0817e
#
_cell.length_a   1.000
_cell.length_b   1.000
_cell.length_c   1.000
_cell.angle_alpha   90.00
_cell.angle_beta   90.00
_cell.angle_gamma   90.00
#
_symmetry.space_group_name_H-M   'P 1'
#
loop_
_entity.id
_entity.type
_entity.pdbx_description
1 polymer ?
#
loop_
_entity_poly.entity_id
_entity_poly.type
_entity_poly.pdbx_seq_one_letter_code
_entity_poly.pdbx_strand_id
1 'polypeptide(L)'
;MKPLILSLILLATLLDSYFYGMNLYEYRFYFEPFIIPLILVYYLISSEKKNFLIFSAFFFVWLGDLLLLIELTPIFLQWAVFFYWIMQLCFIGAYLKYWKGYLFRAHLLGILFYGSYLIVFMNHVYHALGAMRIHGLVYGITLSAFGSITIMELLKKASKRNFLLVIGLLIFSIRDVFLTYNKKYFNEDVFTFSIPILHGVGFLIIIEAFLYFEKMSWSSSKANTV
;
A
#
# COMPACT_ATOMS: atom_id res chain seq x y z
N MET A 1 23.26 7.42 -5.92
CA MET A 1 22.38 7.44 -4.72
C MET A 1 21.14 6.56 -4.85
N LYS A 2 20.33 6.66 -5.92
CA LYS A 2 19.11 5.83 -6.06
C LYS A 2 19.36 4.31 -5.96
N PRO A 3 20.33 3.70 -6.66
CA PRO A 3 20.57 2.26 -6.56
C PRO A 3 20.93 1.82 -5.13
N LEU A 4 21.73 2.64 -4.43
CA LEU A 4 22.10 2.35 -3.04
C LEU A 4 20.88 2.31 -2.13
N ILE A 5 19.98 3.28 -2.26
CA ILE A 5 18.75 3.32 -1.43
C ILE A 5 17.84 2.13 -1.76
N LEU A 6 17.69 1.78 -3.05
CA LEU A 6 16.94 0.58 -3.44
C LEU A 6 17.55 -0.70 -2.83
N SER A 7 18.88 -0.82 -2.86
CA SER A 7 19.57 -1.97 -2.23
C SER A 7 19.34 -1.99 -0.71
N LEU A 8 19.33 -0.84 -0.04
CA LEU A 8 19.06 -0.75 1.39
C LEU A 8 17.60 -1.13 1.72
N ILE A 9 16.64 -0.67 0.91
CA ILE A 9 15.22 -1.05 1.07
C ILE A 9 15.07 -2.56 0.93
N LEU A 10 15.62 -3.14 -0.13
CA LEU A 10 15.55 -4.59 -0.36
C LEU A 10 16.22 -5.38 0.76
N LEU A 11 17.40 -4.96 1.20
CA LEU A 11 18.10 -5.60 2.31
C LEU A 11 17.30 -5.53 3.60
N ALA A 12 16.80 -4.34 3.98
CA ALA A 12 15.98 -4.18 5.18
C ALA A 12 14.71 -5.04 5.11
N THR A 13 14.04 -5.07 3.95
CA THR A 13 12.84 -5.88 3.73
C THR A 13 13.12 -7.38 3.85
N LEU A 14 14.23 -7.85 3.28
CA LEU A 14 14.63 -9.28 3.35
C LEU A 14 15.02 -9.68 4.77
N LEU A 15 15.75 -8.82 5.50
CA LEU A 15 16.12 -9.08 6.89
C LEU A 15 14.88 -9.08 7.80
N ASP A 16 13.97 -8.11 7.65
CA ASP A 16 12.71 -8.12 8.40
C ASP A 16 11.88 -9.38 8.11
N SER A 17 11.78 -9.77 6.83
CA SER A 17 11.13 -11.01 6.40
C SER A 17 11.75 -12.25 7.06
N TYR A 18 13.07 -12.34 7.05
CA TYR A 18 13.80 -13.43 7.69
C TYR A 18 13.53 -13.52 9.20
N PHE A 19 13.65 -12.40 9.91
CA PHE A 19 13.42 -12.38 11.36
C PHE A 19 11.95 -12.62 11.71
N TYR A 20 11.03 -12.13 10.88
CA TYR A 20 9.61 -12.41 11.09
C TYR A 20 9.27 -13.88 10.89
N GLY A 21 9.77 -14.51 9.82
CA GLY A 21 9.55 -15.93 9.54
C GLY A 21 10.20 -16.86 10.57
N MET A 22 11.34 -16.45 11.15
CA MET A 22 12.01 -17.22 12.21
C MET A 22 11.44 -16.95 13.61
N ASN A 23 10.35 -16.17 13.72
CA ASN A 23 9.76 -15.75 15.00
C ASN A 23 10.71 -14.98 15.93
N LEU A 24 11.72 -14.33 15.38
CA LEU A 24 12.72 -13.52 16.07
C LEU A 24 12.26 -12.05 16.13
N TYR A 25 11.13 -11.78 16.76
CA TYR A 25 10.43 -10.49 16.74
C TYR A 25 11.28 -9.33 17.26
N GLU A 26 12.16 -9.54 18.21
CA GLU A 26 13.04 -8.50 18.80
C GLU A 26 13.98 -7.89 17.75
N TYR A 27 14.45 -8.68 16.77
CA TYR A 27 15.36 -8.21 15.73
C TYR A 27 14.66 -7.39 14.66
N ARG A 28 13.33 -7.50 14.53
CA ARG A 28 12.54 -6.70 13.58
C ARG A 28 12.60 -5.20 13.88
N PHE A 29 12.74 -4.81 15.17
CA PHE A 29 12.92 -3.41 15.57
C PHE A 29 14.13 -2.72 14.93
N TYR A 30 15.11 -3.48 14.44
CA TYR A 30 16.27 -2.92 13.77
C TYR A 30 16.07 -2.70 12.26
N PHE A 31 15.02 -3.26 11.65
CA PHE A 31 14.85 -3.24 10.19
C PHE A 31 13.50 -2.67 9.75
N GLU A 32 12.39 -3.16 10.28
CA GLU A 32 11.04 -2.75 9.89
C GLU A 32 10.81 -1.24 9.96
N PRO A 33 11.22 -0.51 11.04
CA PRO A 33 11.00 0.93 11.15
C PRO A 33 11.70 1.76 10.07
N PHE A 34 12.70 1.21 9.38
CA PHE A 34 13.47 1.91 8.37
C PHE A 34 12.95 1.69 6.94
N ILE A 35 12.16 0.64 6.68
CA ILE A 35 11.67 0.31 5.34
C ILE A 35 10.90 1.50 4.74
N ILE A 36 9.90 1.98 5.42
CA ILE A 36 9.05 3.09 4.95
C ILE A 36 9.80 4.42 4.84
N PRO A 37 10.61 4.85 5.83
CA PRO A 37 11.46 6.03 5.68
C PRO A 37 12.43 5.93 4.51
N LEU A 38 13.03 4.77 4.24
CA LEU A 38 13.91 4.60 3.08
C LEU A 38 13.14 4.72 1.75
N ILE A 39 11.92 4.18 1.66
CA ILE A 39 11.06 4.37 0.49
C ILE A 39 10.68 5.85 0.32
N LEU A 40 10.40 6.56 1.42
CA LEU A 40 10.14 8.00 1.38
C LEU A 40 11.37 8.78 0.91
N VAL A 41 12.56 8.45 1.39
CA VAL A 41 13.82 9.06 0.92
C VAL A 41 14.03 8.78 -0.56
N TYR A 42 13.77 7.54 -1.01
CA TYR A 42 13.81 7.19 -2.44
C TYR A 42 12.87 8.08 -3.27
N TYR A 43 11.63 8.29 -2.80
CA TYR A 43 10.69 9.21 -3.43
C TYR A 43 11.22 10.64 -3.48
N LEU A 44 11.68 11.18 -2.36
CA LEU A 44 12.16 12.57 -2.23
C LEU A 44 13.35 12.89 -3.14
N ILE A 45 14.22 11.91 -3.41
CA ILE A 45 15.37 12.04 -4.32
C ILE A 45 14.94 11.84 -5.79
N SER A 46 13.84 11.10 -6.02
CA SER A 46 13.39 10.74 -7.36
C SER A 46 12.35 11.69 -7.93
N SER A 47 11.58 12.35 -7.08
CA SER A 47 10.52 13.28 -7.44
C SER A 47 11.06 14.70 -7.66
N GLU A 48 10.65 15.31 -8.79
CA GLU A 48 10.89 16.72 -9.09
C GLU A 48 9.84 17.63 -8.42
N LYS A 49 8.62 17.12 -8.24
CA LYS A 49 7.47 17.85 -7.64
C LYS A 49 6.98 17.13 -6.40
N LYS A 50 7.65 17.28 -5.30
CA LYS A 50 7.29 16.65 -4.03
C LYS A 50 5.82 16.89 -3.68
N ASN A 51 5.02 15.82 -3.68
CA ASN A 51 3.61 15.89 -3.34
C ASN A 51 3.43 15.65 -1.84
N PHE A 52 2.89 16.65 -1.15
CA PHE A 52 2.67 16.57 0.30
C PHE A 52 1.75 15.40 0.70
N LEU A 53 0.76 15.04 -0.11
CA LEU A 53 -0.13 13.91 0.18
C LEU A 53 0.62 12.57 0.14
N ILE A 54 1.60 12.42 -0.76
CA ILE A 54 2.44 11.21 -0.81
C ILE A 54 3.33 11.15 0.45
N PHE A 55 3.93 12.29 0.82
CA PHE A 55 4.70 12.37 2.07
C PHE A 55 3.83 11.97 3.28
N SER A 56 2.63 12.55 3.39
CA SER A 56 1.69 12.22 4.47
C SER A 56 1.27 10.76 4.47
N ALA A 57 1.05 10.17 3.29
CA ALA A 57 0.73 8.75 3.18
C ALA A 57 1.83 7.88 3.79
N PHE A 58 3.09 8.13 3.44
CA PHE A 58 4.23 7.38 3.99
C PHE A 58 4.44 7.63 5.49
N PHE A 59 4.17 8.83 5.96
CA PHE A 59 4.21 9.13 7.39
C PHE A 59 3.17 8.32 8.18
N PHE A 60 1.93 8.24 7.67
CA PHE A 60 0.88 7.50 8.35
C PHE A 60 1.06 5.98 8.28
N VAL A 61 1.56 5.43 7.16
CA VAL A 61 1.88 4.00 7.13
C VAL A 61 3.00 3.67 8.11
N TRP A 62 4.04 4.49 8.19
CA TRP A 62 5.13 4.32 9.14
C TRP A 62 4.63 4.31 10.59
N LEU A 63 3.74 5.22 10.96
CA LEU A 63 3.10 5.21 12.28
C LEU A 63 2.30 3.92 12.53
N GLY A 64 1.57 3.45 11.52
CA GLY A 64 0.84 2.18 11.59
C GLY A 64 1.76 0.99 11.81
N ASP A 65 2.87 0.92 11.07
CA ASP A 65 3.87 -0.14 11.21
C ASP A 65 4.51 -0.14 12.59
N LEU A 66 4.89 1.04 13.11
CA LEU A 66 5.44 1.17 14.47
C LEU A 66 4.48 0.65 15.54
N LEU A 67 3.19 0.97 15.43
CA LEU A 67 2.19 0.48 16.39
C LEU A 67 2.06 -1.04 16.37
N LEU A 68 2.09 -1.65 15.17
CA LEU A 68 2.03 -3.09 15.02
C LEU A 68 3.30 -3.80 15.52
N LEU A 69 4.43 -3.11 15.47
CA LEU A 69 5.70 -3.64 15.93
C LEU A 69 5.83 -3.57 17.48
N ILE A 70 5.33 -2.49 18.10
CA ILE A 70 5.44 -2.27 19.54
C ILE A 70 4.53 -3.24 20.31
N GLU A 71 3.26 -3.32 19.94
CA GLU A 71 2.30 -4.12 20.69
C GLU A 71 1.09 -4.53 19.83
N LEU A 72 0.66 -5.78 19.95
CA LEU A 72 -0.48 -6.33 19.22
C LEU A 72 -1.78 -6.34 20.04
N THR A 73 -1.94 -5.42 21.00
CA THR A 73 -3.21 -5.26 21.70
C THR A 73 -4.30 -4.71 20.78
N PRO A 74 -5.58 -4.97 21.07
CA PRO A 74 -6.68 -4.50 20.23
C PRO A 74 -6.67 -2.98 19.99
N ILE A 75 -6.24 -2.18 20.97
CA ILE A 75 -6.20 -0.72 20.84
C ILE A 75 -5.10 -0.25 19.88
N PHE A 76 -3.89 -0.82 19.96
CA PHE A 76 -2.80 -0.51 19.04
C PHE A 76 -3.16 -0.92 17.60
N LEU A 77 -3.79 -2.08 17.47
CA LEU A 77 -4.26 -2.57 16.18
C LEU A 77 -5.34 -1.67 15.57
N GLN A 78 -6.28 -1.12 16.37
CA GLN A 78 -7.28 -0.16 15.89
C GLN A 78 -6.62 1.12 15.38
N TRP A 79 -5.66 1.69 16.11
CA TRP A 79 -4.92 2.87 15.70
C TRP A 79 -4.05 2.61 14.46
N ALA A 80 -3.42 1.45 14.35
CA ALA A 80 -2.66 1.07 13.16
C ALA A 80 -3.55 1.03 11.91
N VAL A 81 -4.71 0.38 11.99
CA VAL A 81 -5.68 0.33 10.87
C VAL A 81 -6.23 1.73 10.55
N PHE A 82 -6.44 2.57 11.55
CA PHE A 82 -6.84 3.97 11.36
C PHE A 82 -5.77 4.76 10.59
N PHE A 83 -4.49 4.62 10.92
CA PHE A 83 -3.40 5.27 10.18
C PHE A 83 -3.25 4.73 8.76
N TYR A 84 -3.40 3.42 8.54
CA TYR A 84 -3.46 2.87 7.19
C TYR A 84 -4.65 3.38 6.38
N TRP A 85 -5.79 3.61 7.03
CA TRP A 85 -6.93 4.23 6.36
C TRP A 85 -6.63 5.67 5.93
N ILE A 86 -6.03 6.50 6.80
CA ILE A 86 -5.59 7.86 6.44
C ILE A 86 -4.56 7.82 5.29
N MET A 87 -3.61 6.89 5.34
CA MET A 87 -2.66 6.65 4.26
C MET A 87 -3.37 6.42 2.91
N GLN A 88 -4.39 5.56 2.88
CA GLN A 88 -5.17 5.32 1.66
C GLN A 88 -5.84 6.59 1.15
N LEU A 89 -6.47 7.37 2.04
CA LEU A 89 -7.09 8.66 1.68
C LEU A 89 -6.07 9.64 1.09
N CYS A 90 -4.86 9.68 1.64
CA CYS A 90 -3.76 10.49 1.10
C CYS A 90 -3.35 10.03 -0.30
N PHE A 91 -3.20 8.72 -0.54
CA PHE A 91 -2.90 8.20 -1.88
C PHE A 91 -4.03 8.45 -2.87
N ILE A 92 -5.29 8.28 -2.48
CA ILE A 92 -6.44 8.63 -3.31
C ILE A 92 -6.41 10.12 -3.67
N GLY A 93 -6.21 11.01 -2.69
CA GLY A 93 -6.12 12.45 -2.90
C GLY A 93 -4.95 12.83 -3.83
N ALA A 94 -3.78 12.18 -3.68
CA ALA A 94 -2.65 12.37 -4.59
C ALA A 94 -2.98 11.89 -6.01
N TYR A 95 -3.67 10.77 -6.14
CA TYR A 95 -4.05 10.17 -7.43
C TYR A 95 -5.11 10.99 -8.17
N LEU A 96 -6.11 11.54 -7.46
CA LEU A 96 -7.20 12.33 -8.06
C LEU A 96 -6.69 13.53 -8.87
N LYS A 97 -5.50 14.06 -8.57
CA LYS A 97 -4.85 15.12 -9.38
C LYS A 97 -4.54 14.68 -10.82
N TYR A 98 -4.42 13.39 -11.05
CA TYR A 98 -4.09 12.80 -12.36
C TYR A 98 -5.28 12.16 -13.05
N TRP A 99 -6.42 12.13 -12.37
CA TRP A 99 -7.64 11.51 -12.87
C TRP A 99 -8.26 12.36 -13.99
N LYS A 100 -8.52 11.73 -15.15
CA LYS A 100 -9.10 12.38 -16.32
C LYS A 100 -10.41 11.71 -16.72
N GLY A 101 -11.50 12.22 -16.17
CA GLY A 101 -12.85 11.82 -16.56
C GLY A 101 -13.25 10.42 -16.08
N TYR A 102 -14.50 10.08 -16.29
CA TYR A 102 -15.16 8.88 -15.81
C TYR A 102 -15.59 7.99 -16.98
N LEU A 103 -15.36 6.68 -16.88
CA LEU A 103 -15.85 5.69 -17.83
C LEU A 103 -16.63 4.60 -17.08
N PHE A 104 -17.96 4.69 -17.15
CA PHE A 104 -18.87 3.84 -16.36
C PHE A 104 -18.59 2.34 -16.53
N ARG A 105 -18.45 1.85 -17.78
CA ARG A 105 -18.23 0.42 -18.06
C ARG A 105 -16.95 -0.11 -17.43
N ALA A 106 -15.85 0.64 -17.52
CA ALA A 106 -14.57 0.26 -16.94
C ALA A 106 -14.61 0.34 -15.40
N HIS A 107 -15.34 1.33 -14.85
CA HIS A 107 -15.52 1.44 -13.41
C HIS A 107 -16.36 0.29 -12.84
N LEU A 108 -17.40 -0.13 -13.56
CA LEU A 108 -18.20 -1.29 -13.17
C LEU A 108 -17.36 -2.57 -13.06
N LEU A 109 -16.45 -2.80 -14.00
CA LEU A 109 -15.52 -3.94 -13.91
C LEU A 109 -14.58 -3.82 -12.69
N GLY A 110 -14.09 -2.63 -12.40
CA GLY A 110 -13.30 -2.37 -11.19
C GLY A 110 -14.09 -2.63 -9.91
N ILE A 111 -15.34 -2.20 -9.86
CA ILE A 111 -16.25 -2.44 -8.72
C ILE A 111 -16.54 -3.94 -8.58
N LEU A 112 -16.82 -4.63 -9.67
CA LEU A 112 -17.06 -6.07 -9.63
C LEU A 112 -15.84 -6.82 -9.08
N PHE A 113 -14.64 -6.46 -9.52
CA PHE A 113 -13.41 -7.10 -9.07
C PHE A 113 -13.13 -6.83 -7.58
N TYR A 114 -12.99 -5.56 -7.20
CA TYR A 114 -12.67 -5.20 -5.82
C TYR A 114 -13.85 -5.35 -4.86
N GLY A 115 -15.09 -5.19 -5.33
CA GLY A 115 -16.28 -5.46 -4.56
C GLY A 115 -16.41 -6.96 -4.21
N SER A 116 -16.14 -7.84 -5.17
CA SER A 116 -16.08 -9.27 -4.91
C SER A 116 -14.98 -9.63 -3.91
N TYR A 117 -13.78 -9.05 -4.08
CA TYR A 117 -12.69 -9.19 -3.12
C TYR A 117 -13.12 -8.78 -1.71
N LEU A 118 -13.73 -7.59 -1.56
CA LEU A 118 -14.20 -7.10 -0.26
C LEU A 118 -15.25 -8.03 0.36
N ILE A 119 -16.24 -8.46 -0.42
CA ILE A 119 -17.31 -9.35 0.06
C ILE A 119 -16.72 -10.69 0.52
N VAL A 120 -15.89 -11.32 -0.30
CA VAL A 120 -15.27 -12.61 0.04
C VAL A 120 -14.37 -12.45 1.27
N PHE A 121 -13.52 -11.45 1.30
CA PHE A 121 -12.62 -11.19 2.42
C PHE A 121 -13.39 -10.94 3.72
N MET A 122 -14.35 -10.01 3.70
CA MET A 122 -15.14 -9.67 4.89
C MET A 122 -16.02 -10.83 5.37
N ASN A 123 -16.60 -11.60 4.47
CA ASN A 123 -17.39 -12.78 4.86
C ASN A 123 -16.58 -13.79 5.70
N HIS A 124 -15.29 -13.93 5.38
CA HIS A 124 -14.41 -14.85 6.11
C HIS A 124 -13.86 -14.27 7.42
N VAL A 125 -13.52 -12.96 7.44
CA VAL A 125 -12.77 -12.37 8.57
C VAL A 125 -13.63 -11.54 9.50
N TYR A 126 -14.83 -11.11 9.10
CA TYR A 126 -15.67 -10.17 9.86
C TYR A 126 -15.87 -10.56 11.33
N HIS A 127 -16.22 -11.84 11.56
CA HIS A 127 -16.43 -12.35 12.94
C HIS A 127 -15.13 -12.38 13.75
N ALA A 128 -14.00 -12.58 13.10
CA ALA A 128 -12.69 -12.62 13.74
C ALA A 128 -12.14 -11.26 14.10
N LEU A 129 -12.60 -10.19 13.43
CA LEU A 129 -12.13 -8.84 13.68
C LEU A 129 -12.56 -8.29 15.06
N GLY A 130 -13.56 -8.90 15.71
CA GLY A 130 -13.99 -8.46 17.04
C GLY A 130 -14.30 -6.96 17.10
N ALA A 131 -13.61 -6.23 17.99
CA ALA A 131 -13.72 -4.78 18.13
C ALA A 131 -13.25 -3.99 16.89
N MET A 132 -12.52 -4.63 15.98
CA MET A 132 -12.00 -4.00 14.76
C MET A 132 -12.94 -4.07 13.56
N ARG A 133 -14.13 -4.64 13.69
CA ARG A 133 -15.07 -4.85 12.56
C ARG A 133 -15.32 -3.59 11.75
N ILE A 134 -15.63 -2.48 12.42
CA ILE A 134 -15.92 -1.20 11.77
C ILE A 134 -14.66 -0.64 11.09
N HIS A 135 -13.52 -0.65 11.77
CA HIS A 135 -12.25 -0.16 11.25
C HIS A 135 -11.83 -0.95 10.01
N GLY A 136 -11.89 -2.29 10.07
CA GLY A 136 -11.59 -3.16 8.94
C GLY A 136 -12.54 -3.00 7.78
N LEU A 137 -13.85 -2.79 8.05
CA LEU A 137 -14.84 -2.56 7.00
C LEU A 137 -14.59 -1.23 6.28
N VAL A 138 -14.39 -0.12 7.01
CA VAL A 138 -14.12 1.20 6.44
C VAL A 138 -12.81 1.17 5.63
N TYR A 139 -11.77 0.56 6.18
CA TYR A 139 -10.50 0.33 5.50
C TYR A 139 -10.69 -0.45 4.19
N GLY A 140 -11.38 -1.58 4.24
CA GLY A 140 -11.62 -2.43 3.08
C GLY A 140 -12.47 -1.76 1.99
N ILE A 141 -13.50 -0.99 2.36
CA ILE A 141 -14.31 -0.20 1.43
C ILE A 141 -13.42 0.84 0.72
N THR A 142 -12.56 1.54 1.45
CA THR A 142 -11.69 2.57 0.89
C THR A 142 -10.66 1.96 -0.05
N LEU A 143 -10.04 0.82 0.33
CA LEU A 143 -9.13 0.07 -0.54
C LEU A 143 -9.82 -0.40 -1.81
N SER A 144 -11.04 -0.93 -1.68
CA SER A 144 -11.83 -1.40 -2.82
C SER A 144 -12.23 -0.27 -3.76
N ALA A 145 -12.60 0.90 -3.22
CA ALA A 145 -12.88 2.09 -4.00
C ALA A 145 -11.64 2.57 -4.78
N PHE A 146 -10.49 2.65 -4.10
CA PHE A 146 -9.23 3.03 -4.74
C PHE A 146 -8.83 2.04 -5.84
N GLY A 147 -8.87 0.75 -5.55
CA GLY A 147 -8.59 -0.30 -6.52
C GLY A 147 -9.53 -0.25 -7.72
N SER A 148 -10.83 -0.03 -7.51
CA SER A 148 -11.82 0.10 -8.59
C SER A 148 -11.49 1.26 -9.54
N ILE A 149 -11.12 2.41 -8.98
CA ILE A 149 -10.75 3.60 -9.76
C ILE A 149 -9.47 3.34 -10.56
N THR A 150 -8.48 2.68 -9.97
CA THR A 150 -7.21 2.37 -10.66
C THR A 150 -7.38 1.36 -11.78
N ILE A 151 -8.22 0.34 -11.61
CA ILE A 151 -8.60 -0.60 -12.69
C ILE A 151 -9.34 0.14 -13.81
N MET A 152 -10.29 1.00 -13.47
CA MET A 152 -10.98 1.83 -14.46
C MET A 152 -9.99 2.63 -15.33
N GLU A 153 -9.02 3.28 -14.71
CA GLU A 153 -8.01 4.05 -15.45
C GLU A 153 -7.07 3.17 -16.27
N LEU A 154 -6.74 1.96 -15.81
CA LEU A 154 -5.96 1.01 -16.58
C LEU A 154 -6.72 0.54 -17.83
N LEU A 155 -8.00 0.20 -17.69
CA LEU A 155 -8.85 -0.24 -18.80
C LEU A 155 -9.14 0.88 -19.79
N LYS A 156 -9.24 2.13 -19.31
CA LYS A 156 -9.40 3.32 -20.14
C LYS A 156 -8.16 3.62 -20.96
N LYS A 157 -7.00 3.54 -20.34
CA LYS A 157 -5.70 3.78 -20.95
C LYS A 157 -4.66 2.86 -20.34
N ALA A 158 -4.35 1.78 -21.07
CA ALA A 158 -3.23 0.92 -20.71
C ALA A 158 -1.93 1.73 -20.80
N SER A 159 -1.31 1.97 -19.64
CA SER A 159 -0.04 2.69 -19.52
C SER A 159 0.78 2.07 -18.38
N LYS A 160 2.11 2.18 -18.48
CA LYS A 160 3.02 1.65 -17.46
C LYS A 160 2.66 2.14 -16.05
N ARG A 161 2.35 3.42 -15.90
CA ARG A 161 1.98 4.01 -14.59
C ARG A 161 0.70 3.42 -14.01
N ASN A 162 -0.37 3.29 -14.83
CA ASN A 162 -1.64 2.72 -14.40
C ASN A 162 -1.47 1.24 -14.05
N PHE A 163 -0.68 0.51 -14.85
CA PHE A 163 -0.36 -0.88 -14.59
C PHE A 163 0.40 -1.05 -13.27
N LEU A 164 1.46 -0.26 -13.03
CA LEU A 164 2.22 -0.30 -11.79
C LEU A 164 1.34 -0.01 -10.57
N LEU A 165 0.44 0.99 -10.67
CA LEU A 165 -0.43 1.32 -9.55
C LEU A 165 -1.41 0.18 -9.23
N VAL A 166 -2.01 -0.44 -10.26
CA VAL A 166 -2.89 -1.61 -10.06
C VAL A 166 -2.11 -2.77 -9.44
N ILE A 167 -0.92 -3.10 -9.96
CA ILE A 167 -0.10 -4.20 -9.41
C ILE A 167 0.32 -3.90 -7.98
N GLY A 168 0.76 -2.68 -7.67
CA GLY A 168 1.13 -2.29 -6.31
C GLY A 168 -0.04 -2.45 -5.32
N LEU A 169 -1.25 -2.01 -5.70
CA LEU A 169 -2.44 -2.19 -4.88
C LEU A 169 -2.87 -3.65 -4.75
N LEU A 170 -2.72 -4.47 -5.80
CA LEU A 170 -2.99 -5.91 -5.72
C LEU A 170 -2.02 -6.61 -4.74
N ILE A 171 -0.73 -6.31 -4.84
CA ILE A 171 0.28 -6.86 -3.92
C ILE A 171 -0.04 -6.45 -2.48
N PHE A 172 -0.42 -5.19 -2.27
CA PHE A 172 -0.83 -4.69 -0.96
C PHE A 172 -2.09 -5.40 -0.44
N SER A 173 -3.09 -5.61 -1.30
CA SER A 173 -4.31 -6.37 -0.94
C SER A 173 -4.01 -7.84 -0.58
N ILE A 174 -3.10 -8.49 -1.32
CA ILE A 174 -2.64 -9.86 -1.02
C ILE A 174 -1.90 -9.89 0.33
N ARG A 175 -1.07 -8.90 0.62
CA ARG A 175 -0.38 -8.77 1.92
C ARG A 175 -1.39 -8.72 3.06
N ASP A 176 -2.46 -7.93 2.92
CA ASP A 176 -3.50 -7.81 3.95
C ASP A 176 -4.27 -9.12 4.17
N VAL A 177 -4.55 -9.84 3.07
CA VAL A 177 -5.12 -11.20 3.14
C VAL A 177 -4.16 -12.11 3.91
N PHE A 178 -2.88 -12.16 3.55
CA PHE A 178 -1.90 -13.02 4.22
C PHE A 178 -1.77 -12.68 5.70
N LEU A 179 -1.68 -11.40 6.04
CA LEU A 179 -1.59 -10.96 7.43
C LEU A 179 -2.81 -11.42 8.26
N THR A 180 -4.01 -11.27 7.70
CA THR A 180 -5.25 -11.61 8.42
C THR A 180 -5.48 -13.11 8.52
N TYR A 181 -5.26 -13.84 7.42
CA TYR A 181 -5.48 -15.28 7.38
C TYR A 181 -4.40 -16.05 8.14
N ASN A 182 -3.14 -15.65 8.05
CA ASN A 182 -2.06 -16.32 8.74
C ASN A 182 -2.27 -16.30 10.26
N LYS A 183 -2.60 -15.14 10.81
CA LYS A 183 -2.86 -15.01 12.25
C LYS A 183 -4.06 -15.83 12.73
N LYS A 184 -5.04 -16.09 11.86
CA LYS A 184 -6.30 -16.71 12.26
C LYS A 184 -6.36 -18.22 11.96
N TYR A 185 -5.86 -18.63 10.79
CA TYR A 185 -6.16 -19.96 10.27
C TYR A 185 -4.95 -20.86 10.06
N PHE A 186 -3.82 -20.30 9.64
CA PHE A 186 -2.72 -21.12 9.13
C PHE A 186 -1.49 -21.10 10.04
N ASN A 187 -1.08 -19.94 10.51
CA ASN A 187 0.18 -19.73 11.24
C ASN A 187 1.38 -20.42 10.53
N GLU A 188 1.41 -20.33 9.21
CA GLU A 188 2.40 -20.98 8.35
C GLU A 188 3.56 -20.04 8.07
N ASP A 189 4.79 -20.55 8.14
CA ASP A 189 6.01 -19.79 7.94
C ASP A 189 6.03 -19.07 6.59
N VAL A 190 5.54 -19.71 5.53
CA VAL A 190 5.52 -19.14 4.16
C VAL A 190 4.74 -17.82 4.12
N PHE A 191 3.58 -17.74 4.79
CA PHE A 191 2.81 -16.49 4.87
C PHE A 191 3.55 -15.45 5.70
N THR A 192 4.14 -15.87 6.83
CA THR A 192 4.89 -14.99 7.72
C THR A 192 6.09 -14.37 7.00
N PHE A 193 6.89 -15.15 6.28
CA PHE A 193 7.99 -14.65 5.43
C PHE A 193 7.51 -13.70 4.33
N SER A 194 6.36 -13.96 3.74
CA SER A 194 5.87 -13.19 2.59
C SER A 194 5.37 -11.80 2.96
N ILE A 195 4.82 -11.60 4.15
CA ILE A 195 4.16 -10.36 4.56
C ILE A 195 5.07 -9.13 4.45
N PRO A 196 6.30 -9.11 5.02
CA PRO A 196 7.20 -7.97 4.89
C PRO A 196 7.65 -7.72 3.44
N ILE A 197 7.88 -8.81 2.67
CA ILE A 197 8.27 -8.69 1.25
C ILE A 197 7.15 -8.01 0.45
N LEU A 198 5.91 -8.49 0.60
CA LEU A 198 4.75 -7.90 -0.08
C LEU A 198 4.52 -6.45 0.34
N HIS A 199 4.79 -6.12 1.62
CA HIS A 199 4.71 -4.76 2.14
C HIS A 199 5.72 -3.83 1.48
N GLY A 200 7.02 -4.13 1.57
CA GLY A 200 8.08 -3.31 1.00
C GLY A 200 8.01 -3.20 -0.52
N VAL A 201 7.81 -4.34 -1.22
CA VAL A 201 7.68 -4.36 -2.70
C VAL A 201 6.42 -3.65 -3.16
N GLY A 202 5.29 -3.85 -2.48
CA GLY A 202 4.03 -3.18 -2.80
C GLY A 202 4.17 -1.66 -2.75
N PHE A 203 4.74 -1.12 -1.69
CA PHE A 203 4.97 0.33 -1.57
C PHE A 203 6.00 0.86 -2.57
N LEU A 204 7.07 0.11 -2.86
CA LEU A 204 8.01 0.48 -3.92
C LEU A 204 7.33 0.60 -5.28
N ILE A 205 6.46 -0.34 -5.63
CA ILE A 205 5.74 -0.31 -6.91
C ILE A 205 4.72 0.84 -6.94
N ILE A 206 4.02 1.10 -5.84
CA ILE A 206 3.09 2.23 -5.73
C ILE A 206 3.84 3.55 -5.92
N ILE A 207 4.98 3.74 -5.27
CA ILE A 207 5.74 4.99 -5.40
C ILE A 207 6.32 5.16 -6.80
N GLU A 208 6.79 4.09 -7.44
CA GLU A 208 7.21 4.13 -8.84
C GLU A 208 6.07 4.59 -9.76
N ALA A 209 4.84 4.11 -9.54
CA ALA A 209 3.68 4.57 -10.28
C ALA A 209 3.48 6.09 -10.13
N PHE A 210 3.55 6.61 -8.89
CA PHE A 210 3.41 8.04 -8.64
C PHE A 210 4.52 8.88 -9.28
N LEU A 211 5.77 8.41 -9.25
CA LEU A 211 6.88 9.07 -9.95
C LEU A 211 6.64 9.17 -11.46
N TYR A 212 6.07 8.13 -12.08
CA TYR A 212 5.65 8.18 -13.50
C TYR A 212 4.51 9.17 -13.74
N PHE A 213 3.52 9.27 -12.82
CA PHE A 213 2.45 10.28 -12.92
C PHE A 213 3.01 11.70 -12.87
N GLU A 214 3.93 11.98 -11.97
CA GLU A 214 4.56 13.29 -11.81
C GLU A 214 5.38 13.69 -13.04
N LYS A 215 6.22 12.79 -13.55
CA LYS A 215 7.06 13.03 -14.74
C LYS A 215 6.24 13.39 -15.97
N MET A 216 5.13 12.70 -16.22
CA MET A 216 4.28 12.98 -17.37
C MET A 216 3.50 14.29 -17.25
N SER A 217 3.09 14.68 -16.05
CA SER A 217 2.43 15.98 -15.83
C SER A 217 3.39 17.15 -16.05
N TRP A 218 4.68 16.96 -15.78
CA TRP A 218 5.72 17.95 -16.02
C TRP A 218 5.99 18.17 -17.52
N SER A 219 6.09 17.09 -18.29
CA SER A 219 6.33 17.19 -19.75
C SER A 219 5.19 17.88 -20.47
N SER A 220 3.94 17.63 -20.08
CA SER A 220 2.77 18.30 -20.68
C SER A 220 2.66 19.79 -20.30
N SER A 221 3.10 20.17 -19.11
CA SER A 221 3.12 21.58 -18.68
C SER A 221 4.16 22.41 -19.46
N LYS A 222 5.35 21.86 -19.71
CA LYS A 222 6.39 22.52 -20.53
C LYS A 222 6.01 22.68 -22.00
N ALA A 223 5.27 21.71 -22.56
CA ALA A 223 4.83 21.80 -23.97
C ALA A 223 3.77 22.88 -24.20
N ASN A 224 3.03 23.30 -23.17
CA ASN A 224 2.01 24.35 -23.27
C ASN A 224 2.55 25.76 -22.95
N THR A 225 3.83 25.89 -22.60
CA THR A 225 4.48 27.18 -22.27
C THR A 225 5.45 27.64 -23.37
N VAL A 226 5.54 26.92 -24.47
CA VAL A 226 6.23 27.26 -25.73
C VAL A 226 5.21 27.54 -26.83
#